data_e7b408a822ee388b00b25ff062f0e6b5
#
_entry.id   e7b408a822ee388b00b25ff062f0e6b5
#
_cell.length_a   1.000
_cell.length_b   1.000
_cell.length_c   1.000
_cell.angle_alpha   90.00
_cell.angle_beta   90.00
_cell.angle_gamma   90.00
#
_symmetry.space_group_name_H-M   'P 1'
#
loop_
_entity.id
_entity.type
_entity.pdbx_description
1 polymer ?
#
loop_
_entity_poly.entity_id
_entity_poly.type
_entity_poly.pdbx_seq_one_letter_code
_entity_poly.pdbx_strand_id
1 'polypeptide(L)'
;QQDNIEFGRIETQAARQVMLQKVREAEREKIVEQFRSQNNKLVSGSVKRVTRDNIIVDITHEAEALLPRDKLMPGEIYKINDRIRAVLQIIEVEGRGPQLMLNRSCPEMVTELFNIEVPEINEDVIEIRGIARDAGSRSKIAVKTNDGRIDPVGACVGMRGSRVQAVSSELGNERIDIIIYDDNPAQLVINALSPAKVESIVMDE
;
A
#
# COMPACT_ATOMS: atom_id res chain seq x y z
N GLN A 1 31.32 -18.78 42.94
CA GLN A 1 32.45 -18.03 42.37
C GLN A 1 32.10 -17.72 40.93
N GLN A 2 31.76 -16.44 40.65
CA GLN A 2 31.64 -15.98 39.26
C GLN A 2 33.06 -15.64 38.81
N ASP A 3 33.54 -16.36 37.81
CA ASP A 3 34.80 -16.06 37.14
C ASP A 3 34.72 -14.68 36.51
N ASN A 4 35.58 -13.78 36.93
CA ASN A 4 35.73 -12.44 36.37
C ASN A 4 36.45 -12.62 35.01
N ILE A 5 35.69 -12.61 33.93
CA ILE A 5 36.22 -12.66 32.56
C ILE A 5 36.77 -11.28 32.24
N GLU A 6 38.09 -11.13 32.19
CA GLU A 6 38.75 -9.93 31.69
C GLU A 6 38.59 -9.88 30.15
N PHE A 7 37.70 -9.05 29.67
CA PHE A 7 37.55 -8.79 28.25
C PHE A 7 38.68 -7.89 27.73
N GLY A 8 39.38 -8.32 26.70
CA GLY A 8 40.31 -7.48 25.96
C GLY A 8 39.61 -6.31 25.27
N ARG A 9 40.37 -5.28 24.82
CA ARG A 9 39.82 -4.08 24.18
C ARG A 9 38.94 -4.41 22.94
N ILE A 10 39.35 -5.41 22.15
CA ILE A 10 38.62 -5.84 20.96
C ILE A 10 37.30 -6.51 21.32
N GLU A 11 37.30 -7.37 22.32
CA GLU A 11 36.12 -8.07 22.85
C GLU A 11 35.13 -7.09 23.46
N THR A 12 35.61 -6.07 24.17
CA THR A 12 34.77 -5.00 24.73
C THR A 12 34.11 -4.16 23.64
N GLN A 13 34.81 -3.85 22.54
CA GLN A 13 34.25 -3.12 21.42
C GLN A 13 33.22 -3.98 20.67
N ALA A 14 33.50 -5.27 20.44
CA ALA A 14 32.57 -6.21 19.81
C ALA A 14 31.30 -6.36 20.66
N ALA A 15 31.41 -6.54 21.96
CA ALA A 15 30.29 -6.64 22.88
C ALA A 15 29.45 -5.36 22.88
N ARG A 16 30.06 -4.17 22.88
CA ARG A 16 29.36 -2.90 22.76
C ARG A 16 28.60 -2.77 21.44
N GLN A 17 29.20 -3.18 20.34
CA GLN A 17 28.56 -3.13 19.04
C GLN A 17 27.34 -4.06 18.96
N VAL A 18 27.46 -5.29 19.50
CA VAL A 18 26.35 -6.24 19.60
C VAL A 18 25.23 -5.70 20.49
N MET A 19 25.56 -5.12 21.65
CA MET A 19 24.56 -4.50 22.53
C MET A 19 23.81 -3.37 21.83
N LEU A 20 24.52 -2.46 21.17
CA LEU A 20 23.90 -1.35 20.43
C LEU A 20 23.00 -1.86 19.27
N GLN A 21 23.42 -2.94 18.61
CA GLN A 21 22.60 -3.58 17.58
C GLN A 21 21.32 -4.15 18.18
N LYS A 22 21.41 -4.89 19.30
CA LYS A 22 20.26 -5.48 19.98
C LYS A 22 19.28 -4.43 20.51
N VAL A 23 19.78 -3.33 21.05
CA VAL A 23 18.92 -2.21 21.48
C VAL A 23 18.15 -1.64 20.27
N ARG A 24 18.83 -1.39 19.15
CA ARG A 24 18.20 -0.88 17.93
C ARG A 24 17.17 -1.87 17.33
N GLU A 25 17.44 -3.17 17.42
CA GLU A 25 16.48 -4.20 16.99
C GLU A 25 15.22 -4.14 17.87
N ALA A 26 15.37 -4.11 19.19
CA ALA A 26 14.26 -4.04 20.14
C ALA A 26 13.43 -2.75 20.00
N GLU A 27 14.09 -1.60 19.79
CA GLU A 27 13.41 -0.32 19.50
C GLU A 27 12.59 -0.40 18.22
N ARG A 28 13.14 -1.02 17.17
CA ARG A 28 12.47 -1.21 15.90
C ARG A 28 11.26 -2.14 16.03
N GLU A 29 11.40 -3.27 16.70
CA GLU A 29 10.30 -4.20 16.96
C GLU A 29 9.15 -3.51 17.68
N LYS A 30 9.46 -2.68 18.68
CA LYS A 30 8.46 -1.90 19.42
C LYS A 30 7.71 -0.92 18.50
N ILE A 31 8.42 -0.22 17.63
CA ILE A 31 7.82 0.69 16.65
C ILE A 31 6.93 -0.10 15.69
N VAL A 32 7.43 -1.19 15.12
CA VAL A 32 6.66 -2.02 14.19
C VAL A 32 5.38 -2.55 14.84
N GLU A 33 5.43 -2.96 16.11
CA GLU A 33 4.24 -3.42 16.82
C GLU A 33 3.15 -2.35 16.94
N GLN A 34 3.52 -1.08 17.12
CA GLN A 34 2.56 0.05 17.13
C GLN A 34 1.86 0.22 15.79
N PHE A 35 2.53 -0.13 14.68
CA PHE A 35 1.98 -0.01 13.33
C PHE A 35 1.32 -1.30 12.80
N ARG A 36 1.30 -2.38 13.58
CA ARG A 36 0.74 -3.67 13.14
C ARG A 36 -0.73 -3.57 12.71
N SER A 37 -1.53 -2.74 13.37
CA SER A 37 -2.93 -2.48 13.02
C SER A 37 -3.10 -1.65 11.74
N GLN A 38 -2.03 -0.99 11.28
CA GLN A 38 -2.01 -0.18 10.06
C GLN A 38 -1.37 -0.90 8.87
N ASN A 39 -1.02 -2.18 9.05
CA ASN A 39 -0.48 -2.98 7.95
C ASN A 39 -1.51 -3.06 6.81
N ASN A 40 -1.04 -2.89 5.58
CA ASN A 40 -1.84 -2.77 4.35
C ASN A 40 -2.83 -1.60 4.33
N LYS A 41 -2.69 -0.60 5.20
CA LYS A 41 -3.50 0.63 5.19
C LYS A 41 -2.70 1.81 4.66
N LEU A 42 -3.44 2.82 4.18
CA LEU A 42 -2.85 4.06 3.71
C LEU A 42 -2.32 4.89 4.88
N VAL A 43 -1.08 5.28 4.78
CA VAL A 43 -0.43 6.21 5.72
C VAL A 43 0.10 7.43 4.96
N SER A 44 0.21 8.54 5.68
CA SER A 44 0.80 9.78 5.16
C SER A 44 2.09 10.08 5.89
N GLY A 45 3.08 10.57 5.17
CA GLY A 45 4.34 10.96 5.76
C GLY A 45 5.01 12.08 4.98
N SER A 46 6.18 12.49 5.45
CA SER A 46 7.04 13.45 4.77
C SER A 46 8.38 12.82 4.40
N VAL A 47 8.88 13.16 3.23
CA VAL A 47 10.18 12.65 2.75
C VAL A 47 11.30 13.27 3.57
N LYS A 48 12.01 12.44 4.32
CA LYS A 48 13.15 12.85 5.15
C LYS A 48 14.46 12.83 4.38
N ARG A 49 14.66 11.81 3.56
CA ARG A 49 15.88 11.63 2.78
C ARG A 49 15.62 10.85 1.50
N VAL A 50 16.25 11.27 0.43
CA VAL A 50 16.23 10.57 -0.86
C VAL A 50 17.62 10.01 -1.11
N THR A 51 17.69 8.70 -1.36
CA THR A 51 18.92 7.99 -1.74
C THR A 51 18.79 7.47 -3.18
N ARG A 52 19.84 6.85 -3.68
CA ARG A 52 19.83 6.27 -5.03
C ARG A 52 18.75 5.18 -5.19
N ASP A 53 18.60 4.33 -4.19
CA ASP A 53 17.77 3.12 -4.27
C ASP A 53 16.45 3.25 -3.49
N ASN A 54 16.41 4.14 -2.49
CA ASN A 54 15.30 4.24 -1.56
C ASN A 54 14.99 5.67 -1.16
N ILE A 55 13.75 5.90 -0.72
CA ILE A 55 13.30 7.11 -0.07
C ILE A 55 12.97 6.77 1.39
N ILE A 56 13.47 7.56 2.32
CA ILE A 56 13.12 7.43 3.74
C ILE A 56 12.03 8.45 4.03
N VAL A 57 10.91 7.95 4.50
CA VAL A 57 9.72 8.72 4.82
C VAL A 57 9.47 8.69 6.31
N ASP A 58 9.29 9.85 6.89
CA ASP A 58 8.90 10.03 8.28
C ASP A 58 7.37 9.98 8.35
N ILE A 59 6.83 8.88 8.91
CA ILE A 59 5.38 8.69 9.07
C ILE A 59 4.90 9.43 10.31
N THR A 60 5.68 9.33 11.39
CA THR A 60 5.48 10.06 12.65
C THR A 60 6.85 10.48 13.16
N HIS A 61 6.92 11.40 14.11
CA HIS A 61 8.18 11.86 14.68
C HIS A 61 9.10 10.74 15.23
N GLU A 62 8.57 9.54 15.43
CA GLU A 62 9.28 8.39 15.99
C GLU A 62 9.44 7.22 15.01
N ALA A 63 8.77 7.25 13.85
CA ALA A 63 8.73 6.11 12.93
C ALA A 63 9.13 6.50 11.51
N GLU A 64 10.22 5.92 11.04
CA GLU A 64 10.69 6.03 9.68
C GLU A 64 10.31 4.76 8.89
N ALA A 65 9.78 4.94 7.67
CA ALA A 65 9.51 3.86 6.75
C ALA A 65 10.36 3.98 5.49
N LEU A 66 10.68 2.84 4.92
CA LEU A 66 11.44 2.74 3.70
C LEU A 66 10.50 2.62 2.50
N LEU A 67 10.67 3.50 1.51
CA LEU A 67 10.00 3.42 0.22
C LEU A 67 11.04 3.11 -0.87
N PRO A 68 11.14 1.86 -1.31
CA PRO A 68 12.02 1.47 -2.41
C PRO A 68 11.56 2.11 -3.73
N ARG A 69 12.49 2.40 -4.62
CA ARG A 69 12.14 3.03 -5.90
C ARG A 69 11.33 2.13 -6.85
N ASP A 70 11.46 0.83 -6.74
CA ASP A 70 10.64 -0.16 -7.46
C ASP A 70 9.20 -0.23 -6.97
N LYS A 71 8.90 0.37 -5.80
CA LYS A 71 7.57 0.50 -5.21
C LYS A 71 6.94 1.88 -5.44
N LEU A 72 7.62 2.77 -6.16
CA LEU A 72 7.06 4.00 -6.69
C LEU A 72 6.25 3.73 -7.96
N MET A 73 5.39 4.68 -8.31
CA MET A 73 4.79 4.68 -9.64
C MET A 73 5.80 5.21 -10.68
N PRO A 74 5.69 4.78 -11.94
CA PRO A 74 6.54 5.28 -13.01
C PRO A 74 6.47 6.81 -13.13
N GLY A 75 7.63 7.46 -13.17
CA GLY A 75 7.74 8.91 -13.33
C GLY A 75 7.61 9.74 -12.05
N GLU A 76 7.33 9.14 -10.91
CA GLU A 76 7.30 9.86 -9.63
C GLU A 76 8.71 10.27 -9.19
N ILE A 77 8.86 11.54 -8.84
CA ILE A 77 10.09 12.13 -8.30
C ILE A 77 9.74 12.91 -7.04
N TYR A 78 10.33 12.53 -5.92
CA TYR A 78 10.13 13.17 -4.63
C TYR A 78 11.38 13.92 -4.19
N LYS A 79 11.16 15.06 -3.51
CA LYS A 79 12.18 15.88 -2.85
C LYS A 79 12.03 15.78 -1.34
N ILE A 80 13.05 16.20 -0.62
CA ILE A 80 13.01 16.32 0.83
C ILE A 80 11.88 17.28 1.23
N ASN A 81 11.12 16.90 2.26
CA ASN A 81 9.91 17.55 2.78
C ASN A 81 8.65 17.43 1.91
N ASP A 82 8.70 16.72 0.78
CA ASP A 82 7.47 16.43 0.05
C ASP A 82 6.56 15.51 0.90
N ARG A 83 5.25 15.77 0.83
CA ARG A 83 4.27 14.88 1.43
C ARG A 83 4.00 13.70 0.51
N ILE A 84 3.89 12.53 1.10
CA ILE A 84 3.61 11.29 0.39
C ILE A 84 2.56 10.48 1.13
N ARG A 85 1.67 9.87 0.36
CA ARG A 85 0.74 8.84 0.83
C ARG A 85 1.14 7.52 0.22
N ALA A 86 1.17 6.47 1.01
CA ALA A 86 1.51 5.13 0.53
C ALA A 86 0.90 4.08 1.45
N VAL A 87 0.76 2.87 0.94
CA VAL A 87 0.34 1.72 1.75
C VAL A 87 1.52 1.27 2.59
N LEU A 88 1.28 1.13 3.89
CA LEU A 88 2.25 0.61 4.83
C LEU A 88 2.25 -0.92 4.78
N GLN A 89 3.42 -1.49 4.63
CA GLN A 89 3.64 -2.94 4.67
C GLN A 89 4.71 -3.26 5.72
N ILE A 90 4.43 -4.23 6.57
CA ILE A 90 5.40 -4.75 7.52
C ILE A 90 6.06 -5.95 6.88
N ILE A 91 7.36 -5.88 6.65
CA ILE A 91 8.14 -6.95 6.04
C ILE A 91 9.19 -7.47 7.00
N GLU A 92 9.41 -8.78 6.99
CA GLU A 92 10.52 -9.41 7.68
C GLU A 92 11.77 -9.37 6.79
N VAL A 93 12.83 -8.77 7.30
CA VAL A 93 14.12 -8.72 6.60
C VAL A 93 15.11 -9.61 7.32
N GLU A 94 15.66 -10.58 6.62
CA GLU A 94 16.63 -11.51 7.16
C GLU A 94 17.84 -10.77 7.77
N GLY A 95 18.16 -11.12 9.01
CA GLY A 95 19.23 -10.49 9.78
C GLY A 95 18.98 -9.05 10.27
N ARG A 96 17.80 -8.48 10.01
CA ARG A 96 17.41 -7.13 10.43
C ARG A 96 16.08 -7.05 11.17
N GLY A 97 15.31 -8.16 11.20
CA GLY A 97 13.97 -8.21 11.78
C GLY A 97 12.91 -7.43 10.99
N PRO A 98 11.73 -7.21 11.61
CA PRO A 98 10.63 -6.54 10.95
C PRO A 98 10.95 -5.07 10.64
N GLN A 99 10.50 -4.60 9.47
CA GLN A 99 10.68 -3.23 9.00
C GLN A 99 9.40 -2.65 8.41
N LEU A 100 9.22 -1.33 8.57
CA LEU A 100 8.16 -0.58 7.93
C LEU A 100 8.57 -0.25 6.49
N MET A 101 7.81 -0.75 5.53
CA MET A 101 7.98 -0.46 4.11
C MET A 101 6.74 0.25 3.58
N LEU A 102 6.95 1.17 2.66
CA LEU A 102 5.88 1.84 1.93
C LEU A 102 5.81 1.32 0.50
N ASN A 103 4.60 1.23 -0.01
CA ASN A 103 4.33 0.79 -1.37
C ASN A 103 3.25 1.64 -2.02
N ARG A 104 3.55 2.23 -3.19
CA ARG A 104 2.59 2.99 -3.98
C ARG A 104 2.12 2.25 -5.23
N SER A 105 2.86 1.22 -5.65
CA SER A 105 2.57 0.43 -6.84
C SER A 105 1.64 -0.78 -6.59
N CYS A 106 1.32 -1.09 -5.34
CA CYS A 106 0.46 -2.23 -5.00
C CYS A 106 -1.02 -1.95 -5.29
N PRO A 107 -1.84 -3.00 -5.54
CA PRO A 107 -3.28 -2.87 -5.74
C PRO A 107 -4.01 -2.24 -4.54
N GLU A 108 -3.59 -2.56 -3.32
CA GLU A 108 -4.16 -2.05 -2.08
C GLU A 108 -4.14 -0.51 -2.01
N MET A 109 -3.19 0.13 -2.70
CA MET A 109 -3.13 1.59 -2.78
C MET A 109 -4.40 2.19 -3.38
N VAL A 110 -4.95 1.57 -4.43
CA VAL A 110 -6.19 2.00 -5.06
C VAL A 110 -7.36 1.74 -4.13
N THR A 111 -7.43 0.55 -3.52
CA THR A 111 -8.49 0.18 -2.57
C THR A 111 -8.57 1.18 -1.41
N GLU A 112 -7.44 1.49 -0.79
CA GLU A 112 -7.39 2.41 0.35
C GLU A 112 -7.75 3.85 -0.03
N LEU A 113 -7.40 4.30 -1.23
CA LEU A 113 -7.84 5.60 -1.73
C LEU A 113 -9.36 5.64 -1.95
N PHE A 114 -9.94 4.58 -2.51
CA PHE A 114 -11.39 4.47 -2.66
C PHE A 114 -12.11 4.41 -1.31
N ASN A 115 -11.55 3.74 -0.30
CA ASN A 115 -12.11 3.72 1.06
C ASN A 115 -12.21 5.14 1.65
N ILE A 116 -11.30 6.04 1.30
CA ILE A 116 -11.33 7.43 1.77
C ILE A 116 -12.32 8.28 0.96
N GLU A 117 -12.33 8.14 -0.38
CA GLU A 117 -13.12 8.99 -1.26
C GLU A 117 -14.59 8.55 -1.38
N VAL A 118 -14.92 7.30 -1.06
CA VAL A 118 -16.25 6.69 -1.22
C VAL A 118 -16.75 6.21 0.15
N PRO A 119 -17.55 7.03 0.85
CA PRO A 119 -18.08 6.65 2.18
C PRO A 119 -18.85 5.33 2.16
N GLU A 120 -19.55 5.03 1.08
CA GLU A 120 -20.34 3.81 0.90
C GLU A 120 -19.49 2.54 0.94
N ILE A 121 -18.19 2.64 0.62
CA ILE A 121 -17.22 1.53 0.78
C ILE A 121 -16.80 1.42 2.25
N ASN A 122 -16.53 2.55 2.90
CA ASN A 122 -16.12 2.57 4.30
C ASN A 122 -17.24 2.10 5.25
N GLU A 123 -18.50 2.23 4.82
CA GLU A 123 -19.71 1.78 5.55
C GLU A 123 -20.13 0.34 5.18
N ASP A 124 -19.30 -0.41 4.43
CA ASP A 124 -19.57 -1.77 3.96
C ASP A 124 -20.86 -1.93 3.11
N VAL A 125 -21.36 -0.85 2.53
CA VAL A 125 -22.50 -0.87 1.62
C VAL A 125 -22.07 -1.31 0.21
N ILE A 126 -20.87 -0.90 -0.18
CA ILE A 126 -20.22 -1.30 -1.43
C ILE A 126 -18.92 -2.02 -1.07
N GLU A 127 -18.69 -3.15 -1.71
CA GLU A 127 -17.49 -3.95 -1.54
C GLU A 127 -16.64 -3.94 -2.81
N ILE A 128 -15.33 -3.75 -2.67
CA ILE A 128 -14.36 -4.00 -3.74
C ILE A 128 -14.02 -5.48 -3.71
N ARG A 129 -14.50 -6.24 -4.70
CA ARG A 129 -14.32 -7.70 -4.80
C ARG A 129 -13.08 -8.11 -5.59
N GLY A 130 -12.58 -7.24 -6.41
CA GLY A 130 -11.40 -7.53 -7.21
C GLY A 130 -10.74 -6.27 -7.73
N ILE A 131 -9.45 -6.35 -7.91
CA ILE A 131 -8.64 -5.27 -8.46
C ILE A 131 -7.54 -5.85 -9.34
N ALA A 132 -7.35 -5.24 -10.51
CA ALA A 132 -6.22 -5.49 -11.38
C ALA A 132 -5.56 -4.14 -11.70
N ARG A 133 -4.26 -4.03 -11.48
CA ARG A 133 -3.53 -2.77 -11.57
C ARG A 133 -2.24 -2.92 -12.37
N ASP A 134 -2.07 -2.00 -13.31
CA ASP A 134 -0.80 -1.65 -13.94
C ASP A 134 -0.44 -0.23 -13.47
N ALA A 135 0.41 -0.16 -12.45
CA ALA A 135 0.69 1.07 -11.70
C ALA A 135 1.21 2.18 -12.61
N GLY A 136 0.58 3.36 -12.53
CA GLY A 136 0.89 4.53 -13.36
C GLY A 136 0.31 4.50 -14.77
N SER A 137 -0.36 3.42 -15.15
CA SER A 137 -1.00 3.23 -16.45
C SER A 137 -2.52 3.10 -16.29
N ARG A 138 -2.98 1.97 -15.80
CA ARG A 138 -4.41 1.67 -15.71
C ARG A 138 -4.73 0.71 -14.58
N SER A 139 -5.87 0.96 -13.92
CA SER A 139 -6.47 0.04 -12.95
C SER A 139 -7.90 -0.31 -13.32
N LYS A 140 -8.32 -1.52 -13.00
CA LYS A 140 -9.72 -1.93 -12.98
C LYS A 140 -10.12 -2.41 -11.60
N ILE A 141 -11.24 -1.91 -11.10
CA ILE A 141 -11.83 -2.36 -9.85
C ILE A 141 -13.21 -2.97 -10.10
N ALA A 142 -13.47 -4.12 -9.51
CA ALA A 142 -14.76 -4.79 -9.56
C ALA A 142 -15.48 -4.55 -8.23
N VAL A 143 -16.63 -3.90 -8.28
CA VAL A 143 -17.41 -3.51 -7.12
C VAL A 143 -18.75 -4.24 -7.07
N LYS A 144 -19.21 -4.57 -5.88
CA LYS A 144 -20.50 -5.19 -5.59
C LYS A 144 -21.21 -4.42 -4.50
N THR A 145 -22.52 -4.27 -4.59
CA THR A 145 -23.35 -3.73 -3.51
C THR A 145 -24.22 -4.81 -2.91
N ASN A 146 -24.46 -4.70 -1.62
CA ASN A 146 -25.41 -5.53 -0.89
C ASN A 146 -26.82 -4.86 -0.82
N ASP A 147 -26.94 -3.61 -1.22
CA ASP A 147 -28.23 -2.88 -1.31
C ASP A 147 -28.59 -2.64 -2.79
N GLY A 148 -29.61 -3.35 -3.27
CA GLY A 148 -30.07 -3.23 -4.66
C GLY A 148 -30.63 -1.86 -5.09
N ARG A 149 -30.70 -0.90 -4.15
CA ARG A 149 -31.11 0.48 -4.42
C ARG A 149 -29.95 1.40 -4.77
N ILE A 150 -28.72 0.94 -4.57
CA ILE A 150 -27.50 1.72 -4.77
C ILE A 150 -26.79 1.22 -6.04
N ASP A 151 -26.49 2.14 -6.93
CA ASP A 151 -25.59 1.88 -8.06
C ASP A 151 -24.13 1.94 -7.58
N PRO A 152 -23.42 0.80 -7.46
CA PRO A 152 -22.08 0.78 -6.93
C PRO A 152 -21.07 1.48 -7.84
N VAL A 153 -21.28 1.44 -9.16
CA VAL A 153 -20.42 2.11 -10.12
C VAL A 153 -20.61 3.62 -10.05
N GLY A 154 -21.84 4.07 -10.07
CA GLY A 154 -22.16 5.50 -9.95
C GLY A 154 -21.68 6.12 -8.65
N ALA A 155 -21.78 5.42 -7.53
CA ALA A 155 -21.28 5.86 -6.22
C ALA A 155 -19.74 6.00 -6.21
N CYS A 156 -19.02 5.05 -6.78
CA CYS A 156 -17.55 5.09 -6.88
C CYS A 156 -17.07 6.16 -7.88
N VAL A 157 -17.78 6.38 -8.98
CA VAL A 157 -17.46 7.44 -9.95
C VAL A 157 -17.67 8.81 -9.33
N GLY A 158 -18.79 8.97 -8.60
CA GLY A 158 -19.19 10.23 -8.00
C GLY A 158 -19.76 11.23 -9.00
N MET A 159 -20.26 12.36 -8.48
CA MET A 159 -20.85 13.39 -9.33
C MET A 159 -19.84 13.90 -10.36
N ARG A 160 -20.18 13.76 -11.65
CA ARG A 160 -19.33 14.17 -12.78
C ARG A 160 -17.91 13.56 -12.73
N GLY A 161 -17.77 12.39 -12.10
CA GLY A 161 -16.48 11.72 -11.99
C GLY A 161 -15.54 12.26 -10.88
N SER A 162 -16.05 13.07 -9.96
CA SER A 162 -15.21 13.76 -8.97
C SER A 162 -14.42 12.81 -8.07
N ARG A 163 -15.03 11.70 -7.62
CA ARG A 163 -14.39 10.75 -6.72
C ARG A 163 -13.29 9.95 -7.44
N VAL A 164 -13.62 9.36 -8.59
CA VAL A 164 -12.62 8.63 -9.40
C VAL A 164 -11.49 9.53 -9.86
N GLN A 165 -11.79 10.81 -10.16
CA GLN A 165 -10.75 11.78 -10.55
C GLN A 165 -9.83 12.13 -9.38
N ALA A 166 -10.35 12.23 -8.15
CA ALA A 166 -9.52 12.46 -6.97
C ALA A 166 -8.52 11.31 -6.75
N VAL A 167 -8.99 10.06 -6.85
CA VAL A 167 -8.12 8.87 -6.77
C VAL A 167 -7.11 8.85 -7.92
N SER A 168 -7.56 9.06 -9.16
CA SER A 168 -6.70 9.10 -10.35
C SER A 168 -5.59 10.15 -10.20
N SER A 169 -5.93 11.35 -9.71
CA SER A 169 -4.97 12.43 -9.52
C SER A 169 -3.89 12.11 -8.48
N GLU A 170 -4.24 11.44 -7.38
CA GLU A 170 -3.28 10.96 -6.38
C GLU A 170 -2.32 9.91 -6.97
N LEU A 171 -2.81 9.13 -7.94
CA LEU A 171 -2.05 8.08 -8.64
C LEU A 171 -1.37 8.57 -9.92
N GLY A 172 -1.06 9.88 -10.01
CA GLY A 172 -0.36 10.44 -11.18
C GLY A 172 -1.15 10.38 -12.48
N ASN A 173 -2.47 10.54 -12.40
CA ASN A 173 -3.43 10.43 -13.50
C ASN A 173 -3.56 8.99 -14.07
N GLU A 174 -3.35 7.99 -13.25
CA GLU A 174 -3.63 6.59 -13.59
C GLU A 174 -5.10 6.43 -13.99
N ARG A 175 -5.35 5.77 -15.11
CA ARG A 175 -6.71 5.54 -15.61
C ARG A 175 -7.41 4.48 -14.78
N ILE A 176 -8.58 4.79 -14.22
CA ILE A 176 -9.32 3.87 -13.36
C ILE A 176 -10.66 3.54 -14.02
N ASP A 177 -10.87 2.25 -14.29
CA ASP A 177 -12.14 1.71 -14.77
C ASP A 177 -12.84 0.98 -13.62
N ILE A 178 -14.13 1.27 -13.43
CA ILE A 178 -14.96 0.66 -12.42
C ILE A 178 -15.98 -0.25 -13.11
N ILE A 179 -16.03 -1.51 -12.69
CA ILE A 179 -16.94 -2.52 -13.25
C ILE A 179 -17.79 -3.15 -12.15
N ILE A 180 -18.95 -3.66 -12.53
CA ILE A 180 -19.80 -4.45 -11.63
C ILE A 180 -19.20 -5.84 -11.50
N TYR A 181 -18.98 -6.26 -10.24
CA TYR A 181 -18.62 -7.65 -9.94
C TYR A 181 -19.84 -8.57 -10.15
N ASP A 182 -19.60 -9.72 -10.73
CA ASP A 182 -20.60 -10.77 -10.89
C ASP A 182 -20.03 -12.10 -10.38
N ASP A 183 -20.85 -12.87 -9.68
CA ASP A 183 -20.43 -14.18 -9.15
C ASP A 183 -20.30 -15.22 -10.29
N ASN A 184 -20.93 -14.97 -11.46
CA ASN A 184 -20.71 -15.73 -12.67
C ASN A 184 -19.41 -15.28 -13.36
N PRO A 185 -18.39 -16.17 -13.46
CA PRO A 185 -17.11 -15.81 -14.04
C PRO A 185 -17.19 -15.30 -15.48
N ALA A 186 -18.08 -15.88 -16.29
CA ALA A 186 -18.29 -15.44 -17.67
C ALA A 186 -18.82 -14.01 -17.72
N GLN A 187 -19.80 -13.68 -16.88
CA GLN A 187 -20.33 -12.32 -16.81
C GLN A 187 -19.31 -11.33 -16.29
N LEU A 188 -18.51 -11.71 -15.28
CA LEU A 188 -17.42 -10.87 -14.77
C LEU A 188 -16.40 -10.56 -15.86
N VAL A 189 -16.04 -11.54 -16.69
CA VAL A 189 -15.13 -11.33 -17.83
C VAL A 189 -15.75 -10.36 -18.86
N ILE A 190 -17.03 -10.50 -19.17
CA ILE A 190 -17.75 -9.57 -20.07
C ILE A 190 -17.68 -8.15 -19.49
N ASN A 191 -18.00 -7.98 -18.23
CA ASN A 191 -17.96 -6.68 -17.55
C ASN A 191 -16.53 -6.10 -17.54
N ALA A 192 -15.53 -6.95 -17.33
CA ALA A 192 -14.13 -6.53 -17.32
C ALA A 192 -13.59 -6.11 -18.69
N LEU A 193 -14.11 -6.68 -19.76
CA LEU A 193 -13.71 -6.35 -21.14
C LEU A 193 -14.42 -5.10 -21.68
N SER A 194 -15.46 -4.61 -20.99
CA SER A 194 -16.16 -3.38 -21.41
C SER A 194 -15.16 -2.23 -21.66
N PRO A 195 -15.33 -1.43 -22.74
CA PRO A 195 -16.43 -1.37 -23.69
C PRO A 195 -16.34 -2.34 -24.89
N ALA A 196 -15.38 -3.27 -24.89
CA ALA A 196 -15.27 -4.28 -25.96
C ALA A 196 -16.51 -5.20 -25.95
N LYS A 197 -17.00 -5.52 -27.15
CA LYS A 197 -18.09 -6.49 -27.31
C LYS A 197 -17.48 -7.91 -27.32
N VAL A 198 -17.94 -8.75 -26.43
CA VAL A 198 -17.55 -10.16 -26.36
C VAL A 198 -18.55 -10.97 -27.19
N GLU A 199 -18.07 -11.69 -28.19
CA GLU A 199 -18.94 -12.51 -29.08
C GLU A 199 -19.17 -13.91 -28.47
N SER A 200 -18.16 -14.48 -27.85
CA SER A 200 -18.26 -15.81 -27.21
C SER A 200 -17.25 -15.97 -26.09
N ILE A 201 -17.60 -16.77 -25.10
CA ILE A 201 -16.69 -17.18 -24.01
C ILE A 201 -16.69 -18.70 -23.96
N VAL A 202 -15.52 -19.29 -23.98
CA VAL A 202 -15.31 -20.73 -23.74
C VAL A 202 -14.69 -20.86 -22.36
N MET A 203 -15.31 -21.64 -21.48
CA MET A 203 -14.79 -21.95 -20.16
C MET A 203 -14.37 -23.41 -20.15
N ASP A 204 -13.12 -23.67 -19.81
CA ASP A 204 -12.64 -25.01 -19.51
C ASP A 204 -12.92 -25.30 -18.02
N GLU A 205 -13.45 -26.50 -17.73
CA GLU A 205 -13.74 -26.99 -16.37
C GLU A 205 -12.46 -27.47 -15.67
#